data_f4b4aa5799165d879d935d5cd945198d
#
_entry.id   f4b4aa5799165d879d935d5cd945198d
#
_cell.length_a   1.000
_cell.length_b   1.000
_cell.length_c   1.000
_cell.angle_alpha   90.00
_cell.angle_beta   90.00
_cell.angle_gamma   90.00
#
_symmetry.space_group_name_H-M   'P 1'
#
loop_
_entity.id
_entity.type
_entity.pdbx_description
1 polymer ?
#
loop_
_entity_poly.entity_id
_entity_poly.type
_entity_poly.pdbx_seq_one_letter_code
_entity_poly.pdbx_strand_id
1 'polypeptide(L)'
;MKICKFVILLTFVLLVVEKVYPIQACPTLTLKRRVNVDKVLRSAAHQYLYMADRLKGTDVFPKTYDVKEHKPENSSSKWWCSGFYPGTLFYLYEETGYEELYMEGVRMLKLLEPEQYNVSTHDIGFMMYCSYGNANRIVPQSGYKDIIVNSARSLITRFSPMVGCIKSHNRGPNDYVVIIDNMMNLELLLWVAQAIGDNSFYDIAVKHADTTMKNHFRADNSLYHGINYDPETGGIQHYQAGQGVSEKSAWARGQAWGLYGYTMMYRFTKDTRYLEQAVKIAEFILNHPNMPEDLVPYWDY
;
A
#
# COMPACT_ATOMS: atom_id res chain seq x y z
N MET A 1 -17.58 -17.19 -12.08
CA MET A 1 -16.32 -17.93 -12.32
C MET A 1 -15.06 -17.14 -11.94
N LYS A 2 -15.13 -15.83 -11.60
CA LYS A 2 -13.98 -14.97 -11.25
C LYS A 2 -13.69 -14.88 -9.73
N ILE A 3 -14.69 -15.04 -8.87
CA ILE A 3 -14.57 -15.07 -7.40
C ILE A 3 -13.69 -16.25 -6.91
N CYS A 4 -13.66 -17.33 -7.68
CA CYS A 4 -12.82 -18.49 -7.39
C CYS A 4 -11.29 -18.17 -7.38
N LYS A 5 -10.83 -17.15 -8.11
CA LYS A 5 -9.39 -16.87 -8.23
C LYS A 5 -8.82 -16.12 -7.03
N PHE A 6 -9.58 -15.24 -6.40
CA PHE A 6 -9.11 -14.49 -5.22
C PHE A 6 -9.16 -15.36 -3.95
N VAL A 7 -10.24 -16.14 -3.80
CA VAL A 7 -10.35 -17.14 -2.70
C VAL A 7 -9.35 -18.27 -2.91
N ILE A 8 -9.09 -18.70 -4.16
CA ILE A 8 -8.10 -19.73 -4.50
C ILE A 8 -6.68 -19.20 -4.26
N LEU A 9 -6.39 -17.90 -4.48
CA LEU A 9 -5.07 -17.35 -4.20
C LEU A 9 -4.80 -17.25 -2.70
N LEU A 10 -5.78 -16.86 -1.90
CA LEU A 10 -5.68 -16.85 -0.43
C LEU A 10 -5.60 -18.28 0.14
N THR A 11 -6.38 -19.22 -0.40
CA THR A 11 -6.30 -20.65 -0.05
C THR A 11 -5.02 -21.30 -0.56
N PHE A 12 -4.47 -20.89 -1.71
CA PHE A 12 -3.19 -21.43 -2.20
C PHE A 12 -2.00 -20.91 -1.39
N VAL A 13 -2.02 -19.66 -0.93
CA VAL A 13 -1.03 -19.14 0.00
C VAL A 13 -1.12 -19.87 1.35
N LEU A 14 -2.32 -20.13 1.86
CA LEU A 14 -2.53 -20.93 3.08
C LEU A 14 -2.10 -22.38 2.89
N LEU A 15 -2.39 -23.03 1.76
CA LEU A 15 -2.02 -24.43 1.48
C LEU A 15 -0.51 -24.62 1.20
N VAL A 16 0.17 -23.63 0.64
CA VAL A 16 1.63 -23.66 0.46
C VAL A 16 2.34 -23.42 1.79
N VAL A 17 1.79 -22.54 2.65
CA VAL A 17 2.31 -22.33 4.00
C VAL A 17 2.13 -23.57 4.87
N GLU A 18 1.01 -24.28 4.79
CA GLU A 18 0.79 -25.55 5.55
C GLU A 18 1.75 -26.68 5.15
N LYS A 19 2.25 -26.71 3.90
CA LYS A 19 3.20 -27.74 3.45
C LYS A 19 4.67 -27.44 3.74
N VAL A 20 5.02 -26.17 3.93
CA VAL A 20 6.42 -25.74 4.13
C VAL A 20 6.71 -25.45 5.60
N TYR A 21 5.70 -25.04 6.35
CA TYR A 21 5.80 -24.78 7.79
C TYR A 21 4.62 -25.42 8.50
N PRO A 22 4.83 -26.42 9.41
CA PRO A 22 3.76 -26.92 10.25
C PRO A 22 3.33 -25.80 11.19
N ILE A 23 2.30 -25.07 10.78
CA ILE A 23 1.63 -24.10 11.64
C ILE A 23 1.04 -24.89 12.79
N GLN A 24 1.54 -24.70 14.02
CA GLN A 24 0.81 -25.11 15.21
C GLN A 24 -0.60 -24.58 15.06
N ALA A 25 -1.58 -25.46 15.11
CA ALA A 25 -2.97 -25.19 14.78
C ALA A 25 -3.41 -23.85 15.38
N CYS A 26 -3.52 -22.85 14.51
CA CYS A 26 -4.26 -21.65 14.84
C CYS A 26 -5.65 -22.09 15.29
N PRO A 27 -6.16 -21.66 16.44
CA PRO A 27 -7.49 -22.03 16.90
C PRO A 27 -8.44 -21.76 15.74
N THR A 28 -9.15 -22.79 15.31
CA THR A 28 -10.09 -22.77 14.20
C THR A 28 -10.98 -21.53 14.36
N LEU A 29 -10.69 -20.48 13.60
CA LEU A 29 -11.57 -19.34 13.43
C LEU A 29 -12.85 -19.87 12.80
N THR A 30 -13.77 -20.30 13.64
CA THR A 30 -15.15 -20.55 13.25
C THR A 30 -15.74 -19.19 12.91
N LEU A 31 -15.60 -18.77 11.66
CA LEU A 31 -16.33 -17.64 11.10
C LEU A 31 -17.82 -17.96 11.26
N LYS A 32 -18.40 -17.57 12.39
CA LYS A 32 -19.81 -17.79 12.76
C LYS A 32 -20.80 -17.05 11.83
N ARG A 33 -20.31 -16.25 10.89
CA ARG A 33 -21.11 -15.61 9.83
C ARG A 33 -20.34 -15.66 8.51
N ARG A 34 -20.88 -16.34 7.50
CA ARG A 34 -20.47 -16.14 6.12
C ARG A 34 -20.78 -14.68 5.76
N VAL A 35 -19.74 -13.87 5.53
CA VAL A 35 -19.88 -12.53 4.99
C VAL A 35 -20.39 -12.70 3.55
N ASN A 36 -21.54 -12.11 3.25
CA ASN A 36 -22.02 -12.04 1.86
C ASN A 36 -21.28 -10.91 1.16
N VAL A 37 -20.20 -11.26 0.47
CA VAL A 37 -19.28 -10.32 -0.20
C VAL A 37 -20.04 -9.46 -1.22
N ASP A 38 -20.93 -10.08 -2.03
CA ASP A 38 -21.70 -9.34 -3.04
C ASP A 38 -22.58 -8.26 -2.41
N LYS A 39 -23.24 -8.58 -1.27
CA LYS A 39 -24.05 -7.60 -0.55
C LYS A 39 -23.20 -6.45 0.00
N VAL A 40 -22.03 -6.75 0.55
CA VAL A 40 -21.10 -5.72 1.09
C VAL A 40 -20.61 -4.82 -0.03
N LEU A 41 -20.18 -5.39 -1.16
CA LEU A 41 -19.67 -4.60 -2.30
C LEU A 41 -20.76 -3.74 -2.94
N ARG A 42 -22.01 -4.26 -3.08
CA ARG A 42 -23.14 -3.45 -3.54
C ARG A 42 -23.48 -2.31 -2.58
N SER A 43 -23.44 -2.58 -1.27
CA SER A 43 -23.63 -1.54 -0.26
C SER A 43 -22.56 -0.46 -0.35
N ALA A 44 -21.30 -0.86 -0.50
CA ALA A 44 -20.18 0.05 -0.71
C ALA A 44 -20.36 0.86 -2.00
N ALA A 45 -20.77 0.23 -3.11
CA ALA A 45 -21.04 0.90 -4.37
C ALA A 45 -22.08 2.02 -4.23
N HIS A 46 -23.18 1.78 -3.51
CA HIS A 46 -24.19 2.82 -3.24
C HIS A 46 -23.63 3.97 -2.40
N GLN A 47 -22.77 3.68 -1.40
CA GLN A 47 -22.11 4.72 -0.61
C GLN A 47 -21.16 5.57 -1.48
N TYR A 48 -20.42 4.93 -2.39
CA TYR A 48 -19.50 5.62 -3.30
C TYR A 48 -20.25 6.43 -4.36
N LEU A 49 -21.40 5.97 -4.87
CA LEU A 49 -22.28 6.76 -5.74
C LEU A 49 -22.82 7.99 -5.02
N TYR A 50 -23.26 7.86 -3.76
CA TYR A 50 -23.64 9.01 -2.95
C TYR A 50 -22.48 10.00 -2.76
N MET A 51 -21.26 9.51 -2.49
CA MET A 51 -20.08 10.34 -2.37
C MET A 51 -19.76 11.04 -3.70
N ALA A 52 -19.86 10.33 -4.83
CA ALA A 52 -19.63 10.89 -6.17
C ALA A 52 -20.61 12.05 -6.48
N ASP A 53 -21.89 11.90 -6.12
CA ASP A 53 -22.87 12.98 -6.29
C ASP A 53 -22.49 14.23 -5.47
N ARG A 54 -21.99 14.04 -4.25
CA ARG A 54 -21.54 15.15 -3.38
C ARG A 54 -20.27 15.85 -3.87
N LEU A 55 -19.44 15.14 -4.63
CA LEU A 55 -18.20 15.66 -5.21
C LEU A 55 -18.36 16.21 -6.62
N LYS A 56 -19.57 16.10 -7.18
CA LYS A 56 -19.87 16.55 -8.54
C LYS A 56 -19.53 18.04 -8.74
N GLY A 57 -18.79 18.35 -9.81
CA GLY A 57 -18.38 19.71 -10.12
C GLY A 57 -17.28 20.28 -9.21
N THR A 58 -16.63 19.45 -8.40
CA THR A 58 -15.48 19.85 -7.58
C THR A 58 -14.20 19.14 -8.04
N ASP A 59 -13.04 19.73 -7.71
CA ASP A 59 -11.71 19.18 -8.02
C ASP A 59 -11.01 18.64 -6.76
N VAL A 60 -11.80 18.25 -5.75
CA VAL A 60 -11.27 17.77 -4.47
C VAL A 60 -11.37 16.25 -4.35
N PHE A 61 -10.53 15.68 -3.48
CA PHE A 61 -10.51 14.27 -3.14
C PHE A 61 -11.04 14.07 -1.72
N PRO A 62 -11.90 13.07 -1.46
CA PRO A 62 -12.38 12.78 -0.12
C PRO A 62 -11.21 12.34 0.76
N LYS A 63 -11.11 12.88 1.96
CA LYS A 63 -10.04 12.61 2.90
C LYS A 63 -10.54 11.90 4.15
N THR A 64 -11.43 12.53 4.89
CA THR A 64 -12.00 12.00 6.13
C THR A 64 -13.34 12.65 6.44
N TYR A 65 -13.97 12.22 7.53
CA TYR A 65 -15.18 12.84 8.05
C TYR A 65 -14.92 13.34 9.46
N ASP A 66 -15.12 14.64 9.67
CA ASP A 66 -15.06 15.24 11.00
C ASP A 66 -16.34 14.91 11.75
N VAL A 67 -16.23 14.01 12.73
CA VAL A 67 -17.38 13.55 13.52
C VAL A 67 -17.91 14.65 14.46
N LYS A 68 -17.06 15.57 14.90
CA LYS A 68 -17.45 16.65 15.80
C LYS A 68 -18.21 17.75 15.06
N GLU A 69 -17.69 18.13 13.89
CA GLU A 69 -18.30 19.17 13.07
C GLU A 69 -19.36 18.62 12.09
N HIS A 70 -19.58 17.30 12.09
CA HIS A 70 -20.50 16.59 11.19
C HIS A 70 -20.32 16.96 9.71
N LYS A 71 -19.08 17.07 9.24
CA LYS A 71 -18.78 17.45 7.86
C LYS A 71 -17.66 16.61 7.23
N PRO A 72 -17.70 16.38 5.89
CA PRO A 72 -16.58 15.78 5.18
C PRO A 72 -15.42 16.77 5.13
N GLU A 73 -14.20 16.24 5.27
CA GLU A 73 -12.97 16.94 4.93
C GLU A 73 -12.43 16.39 3.62
N ASN A 74 -12.05 17.28 2.72
CA ASN A 74 -11.47 16.97 1.44
C ASN A 74 -10.01 17.40 1.36
N SER A 75 -9.30 16.89 0.34
CA SER A 75 -7.92 17.21 0.05
C SER A 75 -7.72 17.50 -1.43
N SER A 76 -6.52 17.93 -1.81
CA SER A 76 -6.11 18.02 -3.21
C SER A 76 -5.54 16.70 -3.72
N SER A 77 -5.24 16.65 -5.04
CA SER A 77 -4.52 15.53 -5.68
C SER A 77 -3.18 15.21 -5.01
N LYS A 78 -2.54 16.19 -4.38
CA LYS A 78 -1.22 16.04 -3.72
C LYS A 78 -1.26 15.26 -2.41
N TRP A 79 -2.45 14.95 -1.87
CA TRP A 79 -2.57 14.16 -0.66
C TRP A 79 -2.27 12.68 -0.93
N TRP A 80 -1.48 12.04 -0.08
CA TRP A 80 -1.03 10.67 -0.30
C TRP A 80 -2.14 9.62 -0.53
N CYS A 81 -3.34 9.87 0.02
CA CYS A 81 -4.50 9.00 -0.18
C CYS A 81 -5.30 9.29 -1.48
N SER A 82 -4.91 10.28 -2.27
CA SER A 82 -5.71 10.73 -3.44
C SER A 82 -5.99 9.62 -4.47
N GLY A 83 -5.12 8.61 -4.55
CA GLY A 83 -5.29 7.46 -5.44
C GLY A 83 -6.31 6.43 -4.97
N PHE A 84 -6.66 6.39 -3.68
CA PHE A 84 -7.54 5.34 -3.15
C PHE A 84 -8.99 5.51 -3.56
N TYR A 85 -9.50 6.74 -3.59
CA TYR A 85 -10.88 6.98 -4.00
C TYR A 85 -11.13 6.51 -5.46
N PRO A 86 -10.39 6.98 -6.48
CA PRO A 86 -10.55 6.45 -7.83
C PRO A 86 -10.25 4.96 -7.94
N GLY A 87 -9.25 4.44 -7.22
CA GLY A 87 -8.95 3.01 -7.21
C GLY A 87 -10.12 2.16 -6.71
N THR A 88 -10.80 2.59 -5.64
CA THR A 88 -11.99 1.91 -5.11
C THR A 88 -13.17 1.97 -6.09
N LEU A 89 -13.37 3.10 -6.78
CA LEU A 89 -14.40 3.24 -7.81
C LEU A 89 -14.22 2.19 -8.92
N PHE A 90 -13.00 1.94 -9.39
CA PHE A 90 -12.71 0.90 -10.40
C PHE A 90 -12.93 -0.51 -9.86
N TYR A 91 -12.57 -0.80 -8.61
CA TYR A 91 -12.87 -2.10 -8.00
C TYR A 91 -14.37 -2.34 -7.87
N LEU A 92 -15.12 -1.34 -7.44
CA LEU A 92 -16.58 -1.43 -7.33
C LEU A 92 -17.25 -1.56 -8.70
N TYR A 93 -16.73 -0.86 -9.72
CA TYR A 93 -17.16 -1.04 -11.10
C TYR A 93 -16.90 -2.46 -11.60
N GLU A 94 -15.71 -3.02 -11.37
CA GLU A 94 -15.36 -4.40 -11.75
C GLU A 94 -16.36 -5.43 -11.18
N GLU A 95 -16.84 -5.21 -9.95
CA GLU A 95 -17.71 -6.12 -9.24
C GLU A 95 -19.20 -5.91 -9.55
N THR A 96 -19.62 -4.67 -9.79
CA THR A 96 -21.06 -4.33 -9.91
C THR A 96 -21.51 -4.00 -11.31
N GLY A 97 -20.60 -3.55 -12.18
CA GLY A 97 -20.91 -3.06 -13.51
C GLY A 97 -21.60 -1.69 -13.55
N TYR A 98 -21.63 -0.94 -12.43
CA TYR A 98 -22.30 0.35 -12.38
C TYR A 98 -21.44 1.41 -13.11
N GLU A 99 -21.94 1.85 -14.27
CA GLU A 99 -21.22 2.75 -15.19
C GLU A 99 -20.89 4.11 -14.54
N GLU A 100 -21.72 4.58 -13.64
CA GLU A 100 -21.52 5.83 -12.90
C GLU A 100 -20.22 5.79 -12.05
N LEU A 101 -19.87 4.63 -11.51
CA LEU A 101 -18.60 4.46 -10.77
C LEU A 101 -17.39 4.58 -11.70
N TYR A 102 -17.50 4.00 -12.90
CA TYR A 102 -16.47 4.13 -13.94
C TYR A 102 -16.30 5.60 -14.37
N MET A 103 -17.41 6.27 -14.68
CA MET A 103 -17.39 7.67 -15.12
C MET A 103 -16.75 8.60 -14.07
N GLU A 104 -17.11 8.43 -12.81
CA GLU A 104 -16.49 9.18 -11.72
C GLU A 104 -15.01 8.80 -11.54
N GLY A 105 -14.67 7.51 -11.64
CA GLY A 105 -13.28 7.07 -11.63
C GLY A 105 -12.43 7.76 -12.69
N VAL A 106 -12.90 7.81 -13.93
CA VAL A 106 -12.21 8.51 -15.04
C VAL A 106 -12.08 10.00 -14.78
N ARG A 107 -13.12 10.65 -14.23
CA ARG A 107 -13.06 12.07 -13.85
C ARG A 107 -11.97 12.34 -12.83
N MET A 108 -11.88 11.50 -11.81
CA MET A 108 -10.88 11.63 -10.75
C MET A 108 -9.46 11.33 -11.23
N LEU A 109 -9.29 10.39 -12.18
CA LEU A 109 -7.97 10.14 -12.80
C LEU A 109 -7.44 11.39 -13.51
N LYS A 110 -8.28 12.14 -14.24
CA LYS A 110 -7.87 13.40 -14.90
C LYS A 110 -7.36 14.44 -13.92
N LEU A 111 -7.99 14.55 -12.74
CA LEU A 111 -7.55 15.46 -11.68
C LEU A 111 -6.22 15.00 -11.04
N LEU A 112 -5.95 13.71 -11.04
CA LEU A 112 -4.75 13.13 -10.47
C LEU A 112 -3.58 13.09 -11.46
N GLU A 113 -3.82 13.18 -12.74
CA GLU A 113 -2.83 13.04 -13.82
C GLU A 113 -1.55 13.88 -13.64
N PRO A 114 -1.60 15.14 -13.18
CA PRO A 114 -0.39 15.95 -12.96
C PRO A 114 0.59 15.34 -11.94
N GLU A 115 0.11 14.52 -11.02
CA GLU A 115 0.94 13.92 -9.97
C GLU A 115 1.94 12.86 -10.50
N GLN A 116 1.80 12.44 -11.77
CA GLN A 116 2.81 11.59 -12.42
C GLN A 116 4.21 12.22 -12.46
N TYR A 117 4.30 13.55 -12.36
CA TYR A 117 5.56 14.32 -12.34
C TYR A 117 5.94 14.80 -10.93
N ASN A 118 5.21 14.41 -9.91
CA ASN A 118 5.48 14.83 -8.54
C ASN A 118 6.71 14.10 -7.98
N VAL A 119 7.77 14.85 -7.69
CA VAL A 119 9.03 14.35 -7.11
C VAL A 119 9.18 14.75 -5.64
N SER A 120 8.15 15.36 -5.03
CA SER A 120 8.23 15.89 -3.67
C SER A 120 7.89 14.87 -2.58
N THR A 121 7.24 13.77 -2.94
CA THR A 121 6.80 12.71 -2.02
C THR A 121 7.19 11.32 -2.52
N HIS A 122 7.27 10.36 -1.60
CA HIS A 122 7.42 8.94 -1.94
C HIS A 122 6.08 8.26 -2.25
N ASP A 123 4.95 8.91 -1.95
CA ASP A 123 3.60 8.34 -2.00
C ASP A 123 3.06 8.15 -3.43
N ILE A 124 3.91 8.28 -4.42
CA ILE A 124 3.52 8.19 -5.85
C ILE A 124 2.90 6.82 -6.17
N GLY A 125 3.35 5.75 -5.54
CA GLY A 125 2.72 4.42 -5.69
C GLY A 125 1.30 4.40 -5.12
N PHE A 126 1.07 4.97 -3.93
CA PHE A 126 -0.26 5.14 -3.34
C PHE A 126 -1.19 5.96 -4.22
N MET A 127 -0.68 7.06 -4.77
CA MET A 127 -1.45 7.99 -5.60
C MET A 127 -1.74 7.40 -6.98
N MET A 128 -0.72 6.94 -7.69
CA MET A 128 -0.81 6.63 -9.12
C MET A 128 -1.04 5.14 -9.40
N TYR A 129 -0.46 4.23 -8.61
CA TYR A 129 -0.63 2.80 -8.89
C TYR A 129 -1.93 2.24 -8.30
N CYS A 130 -2.41 2.74 -7.16
CA CYS A 130 -3.74 2.41 -6.66
C CYS A 130 -4.87 2.92 -7.57
N SER A 131 -4.64 3.99 -8.33
CA SER A 131 -5.61 4.60 -9.24
C SER A 131 -5.41 4.16 -10.69
N TYR A 132 -4.45 4.73 -11.39
CA TYR A 132 -4.14 4.39 -12.79
C TYR A 132 -3.74 2.93 -12.98
N GLY A 133 -3.05 2.32 -12.01
CA GLY A 133 -2.70 0.90 -12.05
C GLY A 133 -3.95 0.01 -12.10
N ASN A 134 -4.95 0.28 -11.25
CA ASN A 134 -6.22 -0.44 -11.27
C ASN A 134 -7.05 -0.14 -12.52
N ALA A 135 -7.12 1.11 -12.95
CA ALA A 135 -7.80 1.50 -14.18
C ALA A 135 -7.19 0.80 -15.40
N ASN A 136 -5.85 0.76 -15.50
CA ASN A 136 -5.15 0.08 -16.59
C ASN A 136 -5.38 -1.44 -16.59
N ARG A 137 -5.56 -2.05 -15.42
CA ARG A 137 -5.88 -3.48 -15.30
C ARG A 137 -7.33 -3.80 -15.67
N ILE A 138 -8.29 -2.96 -15.27
CA ILE A 138 -9.73 -3.25 -15.36
C ILE A 138 -10.28 -2.77 -16.71
N VAL A 139 -9.96 -1.54 -17.10
CA VAL A 139 -10.43 -0.88 -18.33
C VAL A 139 -9.27 -0.16 -19.01
N PRO A 140 -8.31 -0.89 -19.59
CA PRO A 140 -7.09 -0.31 -20.16
C PRO A 140 -7.42 0.72 -21.24
N GLN A 141 -6.77 1.88 -21.16
CA GLN A 141 -6.90 2.95 -22.15
C GLN A 141 -5.52 3.44 -22.61
N SER A 142 -5.49 4.05 -23.81
CA SER A 142 -4.30 4.70 -24.32
C SER A 142 -3.82 5.79 -23.36
N GLY A 143 -2.51 5.78 -23.06
CA GLY A 143 -1.87 6.74 -22.16
C GLY A 143 -1.78 6.30 -20.69
N TYR A 144 -2.60 5.39 -20.20
CA TYR A 144 -2.53 4.95 -18.79
C TYR A 144 -1.17 4.32 -18.44
N LYS A 145 -0.65 3.48 -19.35
CA LYS A 145 0.69 2.89 -19.18
C LYS A 145 1.77 3.97 -19.09
N ASP A 146 1.73 4.99 -19.94
CA ASP A 146 2.73 6.05 -19.97
C ASP A 146 2.70 6.88 -18.69
N ILE A 147 1.50 7.18 -18.17
CA ILE A 147 1.32 7.87 -16.89
C ILE A 147 1.93 7.04 -15.73
N ILE A 148 1.70 5.73 -15.69
CA ILE A 148 2.29 4.84 -14.67
C ILE A 148 3.81 4.82 -14.80
N VAL A 149 4.36 4.75 -16.01
CA VAL A 149 5.82 4.78 -16.26
C VAL A 149 6.43 6.12 -15.83
N ASN A 150 5.79 7.25 -16.15
CA ASN A 150 6.25 8.56 -15.70
C ASN A 150 6.23 8.68 -14.17
N SER A 151 5.19 8.15 -13.52
CA SER A 151 5.09 8.09 -12.06
C SER A 151 6.26 7.32 -11.43
N ALA A 152 6.62 6.17 -12.01
CA ALA A 152 7.79 5.40 -11.56
C ALA A 152 9.10 6.17 -11.74
N ARG A 153 9.26 6.87 -12.88
CA ARG A 153 10.43 7.74 -13.11
C ARG A 153 10.51 8.86 -12.07
N SER A 154 9.38 9.45 -11.70
CA SER A 154 9.33 10.46 -10.64
C SER A 154 9.73 9.87 -9.28
N LEU A 155 9.25 8.68 -8.94
CA LEU A 155 9.54 8.02 -7.67
C LEU A 155 11.03 7.68 -7.53
N ILE A 156 11.68 7.14 -8.57
CA ILE A 156 13.09 6.74 -8.49
C ILE A 156 14.06 7.93 -8.35
N THR A 157 13.65 9.16 -8.68
CA THR A 157 14.48 10.36 -8.42
C THR A 157 14.79 10.55 -6.93
N ARG A 158 14.03 9.90 -6.06
CA ARG A 158 14.18 9.97 -4.60
C ARG A 158 15.07 8.86 -4.03
N PHE A 159 15.61 7.99 -4.88
CA PHE A 159 16.49 6.89 -4.46
C PHE A 159 17.93 7.39 -4.24
N SER A 160 18.55 6.97 -3.14
CA SER A 160 19.97 7.15 -2.88
C SER A 160 20.69 5.80 -2.91
N PRO A 161 21.66 5.59 -3.81
CA PRO A 161 22.49 4.39 -3.79
C PRO A 161 23.29 4.22 -2.49
N MET A 162 23.68 5.33 -1.85
CA MET A 162 24.42 5.34 -0.59
C MET A 162 23.60 4.77 0.56
N VAL A 163 22.34 5.23 0.70
CA VAL A 163 21.40 4.73 1.71
C VAL A 163 20.81 3.39 1.29
N GLY A 164 20.65 3.15 -0.01
CA GLY A 164 19.99 1.98 -0.57
C GLY A 164 18.46 2.03 -0.45
N CYS A 165 17.88 3.20 -0.28
CA CYS A 165 16.43 3.39 -0.14
C CYS A 165 15.93 4.63 -0.88
N ILE A 166 14.61 4.69 -1.08
CA ILE A 166 13.86 5.85 -1.55
C ILE A 166 13.54 6.74 -0.34
N LYS A 167 13.87 8.02 -0.42
CA LYS A 167 13.59 9.02 0.62
C LYS A 167 12.09 9.28 0.74
N SER A 168 11.53 9.25 1.96
CA SER A 168 10.10 9.48 2.17
C SER A 168 9.72 10.97 2.19
N HIS A 169 10.36 11.76 3.04
CA HIS A 169 10.02 13.17 3.24
C HIS A 169 11.25 14.06 3.13
N ASN A 170 11.03 15.33 2.73
CA ASN A 170 12.06 16.35 2.68
C ASN A 170 11.96 17.18 3.98
N ARG A 171 12.80 16.87 4.97
CA ARG A 171 12.83 17.60 6.26
C ARG A 171 14.00 18.57 6.35
N GLY A 172 15.16 18.18 5.87
CA GLY A 172 16.37 19.00 5.90
C GLY A 172 17.48 18.43 5.02
N PRO A 173 18.57 19.17 4.81
CA PRO A 173 19.70 18.72 3.97
C PRO A 173 20.43 17.50 4.57
N ASN A 174 20.46 17.41 5.91
CA ASN A 174 21.15 16.33 6.62
C ASN A 174 20.22 15.15 6.98
N ASP A 175 18.96 15.19 6.52
CA ASP A 175 17.96 14.17 6.83
C ASP A 175 17.69 13.29 5.61
N TYR A 176 17.74 11.98 5.81
CA TYR A 176 17.28 11.01 4.84
C TYR A 176 16.31 10.04 5.51
N VAL A 177 15.06 10.49 5.65
CA VAL A 177 14.03 9.71 6.32
C VAL A 177 13.45 8.67 5.38
N VAL A 178 13.40 7.43 5.85
CA VAL A 178 12.73 6.29 5.20
C VAL A 178 11.69 5.75 6.17
N ILE A 179 10.46 5.57 5.73
CA ILE A 179 9.40 4.99 6.54
C ILE A 179 8.92 3.67 5.92
N ILE A 180 8.31 2.83 6.75
CA ILE A 180 7.88 1.50 6.30
C ILE A 180 6.82 1.56 5.18
N ASP A 181 6.07 2.65 5.11
CA ASP A 181 5.07 2.95 4.07
C ASP A 181 5.68 2.95 2.65
N ASN A 182 6.98 3.23 2.52
CA ASN A 182 7.70 3.16 1.25
C ASN A 182 7.56 1.79 0.58
N MET A 183 7.43 0.71 1.36
CA MET A 183 7.31 -0.65 0.82
C MET A 183 6.08 -0.82 -0.06
N MET A 184 4.98 -0.12 0.23
CA MET A 184 3.76 -0.11 -0.59
C MET A 184 4.03 0.47 -1.99
N ASN A 185 4.91 1.47 -2.10
CA ASN A 185 5.17 2.18 -3.35
C ASN A 185 6.08 1.41 -4.32
N LEU A 186 6.73 0.34 -3.86
CA LEU A 186 7.62 -0.50 -4.69
C LEU A 186 6.87 -1.29 -5.75
N GLU A 187 5.58 -1.58 -5.56
CA GLU A 187 4.78 -2.30 -6.54
C GLU A 187 4.71 -1.57 -7.89
N LEU A 188 4.61 -0.24 -7.86
CA LEU A 188 4.72 0.61 -9.05
C LEU A 188 6.01 0.33 -9.83
N LEU A 189 7.15 0.25 -9.14
CA LEU A 189 8.46 0.05 -9.77
C LEU A 189 8.56 -1.36 -10.37
N LEU A 190 8.13 -2.38 -9.64
CA LEU A 190 8.20 -3.77 -10.10
C LEU A 190 7.28 -4.01 -11.30
N TRP A 191 6.09 -3.41 -11.30
CA TRP A 191 5.19 -3.49 -12.44
C TRP A 191 5.78 -2.80 -13.67
N VAL A 192 6.37 -1.61 -13.49
CA VAL A 192 6.99 -0.86 -14.60
C VAL A 192 8.19 -1.61 -15.16
N ALA A 193 9.04 -2.19 -14.32
CA ALA A 193 10.16 -3.01 -14.76
C ALA A 193 9.72 -4.11 -15.73
N GLN A 194 8.64 -4.83 -15.39
CA GLN A 194 8.07 -5.86 -16.26
C GLN A 194 7.40 -5.29 -17.53
N ALA A 195 6.68 -4.16 -17.38
CA ALA A 195 5.88 -3.58 -18.45
C ALA A 195 6.72 -2.97 -19.58
N ILE A 196 7.93 -2.48 -19.30
CA ILE A 196 8.82 -1.86 -20.29
C ILE A 196 10.16 -2.59 -20.46
N GLY A 197 10.44 -3.65 -19.68
CA GLY A 197 11.67 -4.43 -19.76
C GLY A 197 12.91 -3.70 -19.23
N ASP A 198 12.74 -2.74 -18.31
CA ASP A 198 13.84 -1.97 -17.70
C ASP A 198 14.06 -2.43 -16.26
N ASN A 199 15.14 -3.19 -16.06
CA ASN A 199 15.49 -3.75 -14.75
C ASN A 199 15.95 -2.70 -13.73
N SER A 200 16.28 -1.47 -14.13
CA SER A 200 16.70 -0.44 -13.18
C SER A 200 15.65 -0.17 -12.10
N PHE A 201 14.37 -0.21 -12.46
CA PHE A 201 13.26 -0.10 -11.50
C PHE A 201 13.19 -1.29 -10.54
N TYR A 202 13.41 -2.49 -11.04
CA TYR A 202 13.47 -3.72 -10.24
C TYR A 202 14.62 -3.67 -9.23
N ASP A 203 15.82 -3.28 -9.68
CA ASP A 203 17.02 -3.23 -8.84
C ASP A 203 16.85 -2.22 -7.69
N ILE A 204 16.23 -1.06 -7.96
CA ILE A 204 15.92 -0.06 -6.94
C ILE A 204 14.92 -0.63 -5.92
N ALA A 205 13.86 -1.31 -6.38
CA ALA A 205 12.86 -1.90 -5.49
C ALA A 205 13.45 -2.98 -4.59
N VAL A 206 14.28 -3.88 -5.14
CA VAL A 206 14.98 -4.93 -4.41
C VAL A 206 15.95 -4.33 -3.39
N LYS A 207 16.76 -3.33 -3.82
CA LYS A 207 17.71 -2.69 -2.92
C LYS A 207 17.02 -2.00 -1.74
N HIS A 208 15.89 -1.31 -2.01
CA HIS A 208 15.08 -0.71 -0.95
C HIS A 208 14.54 -1.76 0.01
N ALA A 209 13.93 -2.84 -0.50
CA ALA A 209 13.36 -3.89 0.32
C ALA A 209 14.41 -4.61 1.18
N ASP A 210 15.60 -4.92 0.62
CA ASP A 210 16.69 -5.55 1.35
C ASP A 210 17.25 -4.64 2.46
N THR A 211 17.40 -3.34 2.19
CA THR A 211 17.84 -2.36 3.19
C THR A 211 16.80 -2.21 4.30
N THR A 212 15.51 -2.18 3.95
CA THR A 212 14.40 -2.14 4.90
C THR A 212 14.36 -3.40 5.75
N MET A 213 14.54 -4.59 5.15
CA MET A 213 14.58 -5.86 5.87
C MET A 213 15.70 -5.88 6.90
N LYS A 214 16.87 -5.34 6.56
CA LYS A 214 18.02 -5.29 7.46
C LYS A 214 17.81 -4.35 8.65
N ASN A 215 17.14 -3.21 8.42
CA ASN A 215 17.23 -2.08 9.35
C ASN A 215 15.92 -1.78 10.11
N HIS A 216 14.73 -2.09 9.55
CA HIS A 216 13.46 -1.69 10.15
C HIS A 216 12.91 -2.68 11.18
N PHE A 217 13.46 -3.89 11.30
CA PHE A 217 12.92 -4.93 12.18
C PHE A 217 13.60 -4.95 13.55
N ARG A 218 12.80 -5.16 14.59
CA ARG A 218 13.26 -5.52 15.93
C ARG A 218 13.41 -7.04 16.06
N ALA A 219 14.01 -7.47 17.15
CA ALA A 219 14.24 -8.90 17.41
C ALA A 219 12.95 -9.74 17.49
N ASP A 220 11.82 -9.13 17.85
CA ASP A 220 10.49 -9.73 17.90
C ASP A 220 9.73 -9.70 16.56
N ASN A 221 10.38 -9.24 15.49
CA ASN A 221 9.83 -9.01 14.14
C ASN A 221 8.82 -7.86 14.03
N SER A 222 8.65 -7.05 15.07
CA SER A 222 7.95 -5.78 14.93
C SER A 222 8.78 -4.77 14.13
N LEU A 223 8.11 -3.79 13.54
CA LEU A 223 8.72 -2.80 12.65
C LEU A 223 8.80 -1.43 13.33
N TYR A 224 9.92 -0.75 13.15
CA TYR A 224 9.99 0.70 13.34
C TYR A 224 9.20 1.41 12.23
N HIS A 225 8.48 2.47 12.57
CA HIS A 225 7.81 3.29 11.55
C HIS A 225 8.84 3.95 10.63
N GLY A 226 9.84 4.62 11.19
CA GLY A 226 10.81 5.37 10.40
C GLY A 226 12.24 5.28 10.92
N ILE A 227 13.17 5.48 9.99
CA ILE A 227 14.61 5.58 10.25
C ILE A 227 15.12 6.84 9.56
N ASN A 228 15.92 7.64 10.25
CA ASN A 228 16.70 8.68 9.64
C ASN A 228 18.10 8.15 9.35
N TYR A 229 18.51 8.24 8.10
CA TYR A 229 19.84 7.87 7.65
C TYR A 229 20.71 9.10 7.41
N ASP A 230 21.98 8.94 7.54
CA ASP A 230 22.97 9.91 7.07
C ASP A 230 23.05 9.83 5.53
N PRO A 231 22.78 10.92 4.81
CA PRO A 231 22.76 10.88 3.35
C PRO A 231 24.16 10.67 2.71
N GLU A 232 25.24 10.97 3.44
CA GLU A 232 26.62 10.85 2.92
C GLU A 232 27.21 9.46 3.15
N THR A 233 26.91 8.86 4.31
CA THR A 233 27.48 7.57 4.71
C THR A 233 26.52 6.39 4.55
N GLY A 234 25.21 6.65 4.48
CA GLY A 234 24.15 5.63 4.50
C GLY A 234 23.95 5.00 5.88
N GLY A 235 24.62 5.49 6.92
CA GLY A 235 24.49 5.00 8.29
C GLY A 235 23.19 5.42 8.95
N ILE A 236 22.69 4.62 9.90
CA ILE A 236 21.51 4.97 10.71
C ILE A 236 21.91 6.04 11.70
N GLN A 237 21.20 7.18 11.67
CA GLN A 237 21.36 8.24 12.67
C GLN A 237 20.44 7.98 13.88
N HIS A 238 19.15 7.75 13.65
CA HIS A 238 18.19 7.42 14.72
C HIS A 238 16.92 6.80 14.15
N TYR A 239 16.19 6.10 15.03
CA TYR A 239 14.85 5.59 14.77
C TYR A 239 13.79 6.64 15.12
N GLN A 240 12.62 6.55 14.52
CA GLN A 240 11.51 7.48 14.72
C GLN A 240 10.23 6.72 15.05
N ALA A 241 9.51 7.19 16.10
CA ALA A 241 8.16 6.74 16.41
C ALA A 241 7.19 7.03 15.23
N GLY A 242 7.39 8.18 14.58
CA GLY A 242 6.55 8.60 13.47
C GLY A 242 5.08 8.72 13.88
N GLN A 243 4.23 7.83 13.34
CA GLN A 243 2.82 7.74 13.68
C GLN A 243 2.54 6.77 14.84
N GLY A 244 3.54 6.04 15.34
CA GLY A 244 3.43 5.20 16.53
C GLY A 244 3.37 6.02 17.82
N VAL A 245 2.93 5.39 18.90
CA VAL A 245 2.84 6.01 20.23
C VAL A 245 4.24 6.35 20.77
N SER A 246 5.22 5.50 20.49
CA SER A 246 6.61 5.69 20.91
C SER A 246 7.58 4.97 19.95
N GLU A 247 8.88 5.24 20.09
CA GLU A 247 9.92 4.51 19.34
C GLU A 247 9.97 3.01 19.69
N LYS A 248 9.43 2.62 20.83
CA LYS A 248 9.41 1.23 21.32
C LYS A 248 8.14 0.50 20.95
N SER A 249 7.09 1.20 20.55
CA SER A 249 5.80 0.62 20.15
C SER A 249 5.78 0.17 18.70
N ALA A 250 4.76 -0.58 18.32
CA ALA A 250 4.59 -1.10 16.98
C ALA A 250 3.28 -0.57 16.39
N TRP A 251 3.37 0.51 15.65
CA TRP A 251 2.23 1.11 14.96
C TRP A 251 1.55 0.12 14.01
N ALA A 252 0.26 -0.18 14.23
CA ALA A 252 -0.43 -1.29 13.58
C ALA A 252 -0.48 -1.16 12.05
N ARG A 253 -0.76 0.04 11.52
CA ARG A 253 -0.74 0.26 10.08
C ARG A 253 0.66 0.11 9.47
N GLY A 254 1.71 0.45 10.23
CA GLY A 254 3.10 0.20 9.81
C GLY A 254 3.41 -1.29 9.66
N GLN A 255 2.95 -2.11 10.62
CA GLN A 255 3.07 -3.57 10.50
C GLN A 255 2.34 -4.10 9.26
N ALA A 256 1.14 -3.57 8.96
CA ALA A 256 0.38 -3.92 7.77
C ALA A 256 1.10 -3.52 6.47
N TRP A 257 1.75 -2.35 6.41
CA TRP A 257 2.55 -1.96 5.25
C TRP A 257 3.75 -2.88 5.03
N GLY A 258 4.42 -3.29 6.11
CA GLY A 258 5.48 -4.29 6.02
C GLY A 258 4.97 -5.62 5.48
N LEU A 259 3.87 -6.13 6.02
CA LEU A 259 3.25 -7.37 5.55
C LEU A 259 2.87 -7.31 4.06
N TYR A 260 2.19 -6.23 3.65
CA TYR A 260 1.85 -5.99 2.25
C TYR A 260 3.12 -5.97 1.39
N GLY A 261 4.10 -5.15 1.77
CA GLY A 261 5.30 -4.92 0.98
C GLY A 261 6.11 -6.20 0.74
N TYR A 262 6.36 -7.01 1.77
CA TYR A 262 7.13 -8.25 1.61
C TYR A 262 6.34 -9.35 0.89
N THR A 263 5.03 -9.41 1.08
CA THR A 263 4.16 -10.31 0.28
C THR A 263 4.21 -9.93 -1.20
N MET A 264 4.13 -8.65 -1.51
CA MET A 264 4.22 -8.10 -2.86
C MET A 264 5.62 -8.35 -3.46
N MET A 265 6.70 -8.11 -2.70
CA MET A 265 8.07 -8.42 -3.15
C MET A 265 8.20 -9.89 -3.54
N TYR A 266 7.72 -10.82 -2.70
CA TYR A 266 7.71 -12.24 -3.06
C TYR A 266 6.89 -12.52 -4.31
N ARG A 267 5.73 -11.90 -4.46
CA ARG A 267 4.86 -12.09 -5.64
C ARG A 267 5.59 -11.78 -6.95
N PHE A 268 6.39 -10.71 -6.97
CA PHE A 268 7.12 -10.27 -8.16
C PHE A 268 8.46 -10.98 -8.35
N THR A 269 9.24 -11.18 -7.29
CA THR A 269 10.63 -11.69 -7.36
C THR A 269 10.73 -13.20 -7.24
N LYS A 270 9.77 -13.86 -6.55
CA LYS A 270 9.83 -15.27 -6.11
C LYS A 270 10.97 -15.59 -5.14
N ASP A 271 11.63 -14.57 -4.58
CA ASP A 271 12.64 -14.75 -3.54
C ASP A 271 11.97 -15.11 -2.21
N THR A 272 12.27 -16.30 -1.71
CA THR A 272 11.66 -16.87 -0.50
C THR A 272 12.00 -16.07 0.76
N ARG A 273 13.11 -15.32 0.79
CA ARG A 273 13.46 -14.43 1.91
C ARG A 273 12.34 -13.43 2.21
N TYR A 274 11.68 -12.91 1.18
CA TYR A 274 10.56 -11.98 1.33
C TYR A 274 9.30 -12.68 1.85
N LEU A 275 9.04 -13.92 1.43
CA LEU A 275 7.94 -14.71 1.98
C LEU A 275 8.15 -15.00 3.46
N GLU A 276 9.36 -15.45 3.83
CA GLU A 276 9.73 -15.72 5.22
C GLU A 276 9.55 -14.48 6.10
N GLN A 277 9.96 -13.31 5.58
CA GLN A 277 9.78 -12.05 6.31
C GLN A 277 8.29 -11.67 6.45
N ALA A 278 7.48 -11.86 5.40
CA ALA A 278 6.04 -11.63 5.47
C ALA A 278 5.36 -12.55 6.50
N VAL A 279 5.77 -13.82 6.57
CA VAL A 279 5.26 -14.78 7.57
C VAL A 279 5.59 -14.32 8.99
N LYS A 280 6.83 -13.90 9.26
CA LYS A 280 7.24 -13.38 10.59
C LYS A 280 6.43 -12.15 11.01
N ILE A 281 6.13 -11.24 10.07
CA ILE A 281 5.27 -10.07 10.37
C ILE A 281 3.84 -10.53 10.68
N ALA A 282 3.30 -11.47 9.89
CA ALA A 282 1.95 -12.00 10.10
C ALA A 282 1.85 -12.71 11.47
N GLU A 283 2.86 -13.49 11.85
CA GLU A 283 2.94 -14.15 13.16
C GLU A 283 2.99 -13.13 14.30
N PHE A 284 3.79 -12.06 14.16
CA PHE A 284 3.80 -10.98 15.14
C PHE A 284 2.40 -10.36 15.30
N ILE A 285 1.74 -9.98 14.18
CA ILE A 285 0.42 -9.38 14.20
C ILE A 285 -0.61 -10.29 14.88
N LEU A 286 -0.71 -11.54 14.42
CA LEU A 286 -1.78 -12.46 14.82
C LEU A 286 -1.63 -12.99 16.24
N ASN A 287 -0.39 -13.11 16.74
CA ASN A 287 -0.09 -13.67 18.06
C ASN A 287 0.23 -12.58 19.10
N HIS A 288 0.14 -11.29 18.75
CA HIS A 288 0.44 -10.24 19.71
C HIS A 288 -0.58 -10.24 20.87
N PRO A 289 -0.15 -10.13 22.14
CA PRO A 289 -1.05 -10.18 23.29
C PRO A 289 -2.16 -9.13 23.30
N ASN A 290 -1.91 -7.97 22.65
CA ASN A 290 -2.88 -6.88 22.53
C ASN A 290 -3.77 -6.99 21.30
N MET A 291 -3.70 -8.07 20.51
CA MET A 291 -4.61 -8.27 19.38
C MET A 291 -6.01 -8.61 19.92
N PRO A 292 -7.05 -7.82 19.59
CA PRO A 292 -8.41 -8.12 19.99
C PRO A 292 -8.97 -9.42 19.36
N GLU A 293 -9.97 -10.00 19.99
CA GLU A 293 -10.62 -11.23 19.51
C GLU A 293 -11.26 -11.10 18.13
N ASP A 294 -11.67 -9.88 17.75
CA ASP A 294 -12.25 -9.58 16.43
C ASP A 294 -11.20 -9.38 15.34
N LEU A 295 -9.91 -9.45 15.70
CA LEU A 295 -8.74 -9.24 14.83
C LEU A 295 -8.67 -7.85 14.20
N VAL A 296 -9.31 -6.86 14.79
CA VAL A 296 -9.16 -5.45 14.41
C VAL A 296 -8.16 -4.81 15.37
N PRO A 297 -6.91 -4.56 14.94
CA PRO A 297 -5.89 -4.07 15.85
C PRO A 297 -6.19 -2.66 16.33
N TYR A 298 -5.74 -2.34 17.53
CA TYR A 298 -5.68 -0.95 17.99
C TYR A 298 -4.69 -0.15 17.13
N TRP A 299 -4.60 1.15 17.38
CA TRP A 299 -3.67 2.06 16.68
C TRP A 299 -2.21 1.57 16.76
N ASP A 300 -1.84 0.99 17.89
CA ASP A 300 -0.49 0.52 18.21
C ASP A 300 -0.58 -0.76 19.05
N TYR A 301 0.40 -1.67 18.91
CA TYR A 301 0.45 -2.95 19.61
C TYR A 301 1.06 -2.83 21.02
#